data_927135ef03331dd42473947d9d32f636
#
_entry.id   927135ef03331dd42473947d9d32f636
#
_cell.length_a   1.000
_cell.length_b   1.000
_cell.length_c   1.000
_cell.angle_alpha   90.00
_cell.angle_beta   90.00
_cell.angle_gamma   90.00
#
_symmetry.space_group_name_H-M   'P 1'
#
loop_
_entity.id
_entity.type
_entity.pdbx_description
1 polymer ?
#
loop_
_entity_poly.entity_id
_entity_poly.type
_entity_poly.pdbx_seq_one_letter_code
_entity_poly.pdbx_strand_id
1 'polypeptide(L)'
;MSGSEKFRVFCDVGADDRYLLDQYVFDSLLEKRTWETPAVQPTGNMPPDGNVQEKDGLRLTVNSSCQNGAAAYCCTLENIGSSTRMLNGLAFTVRLGGDVLADFPLNTPHGIIDTRTLAPGQTIQGGLVSPCIHVNAGAADYNLLFLDEVEKWSLAVYKAADEARAVFIPAVECDLKPGEKITCGTLYIQQPEGDPYLAIRDFFSGLGYQPAQDGYQGGVMYSCHPNGTMDGMMDHEPQGPGMRKFAEYLPVLKDMGVDHIWILPIFEHTGRGVYHTSDQFLIDPRYGGDEAVRYYVDQAHALGMTVLFDYVPHGPAIGDPLYDQHPEWCSMRRDGAPQEEWDCVSFDMTLPAYREYTTGLIKNHVDRFGIDGARIDCAMGGLTNWRPQGGNRPSASNLHGGVCITKAIFDGFRSYDKKTLVLPENFNPVPCYYPVTDVFYGMNFYRLLVELDQQYREDPVSYVRELTRWLIIEHKAMPEGLGRLRFLGNHDTVSWVWQASRAVDWYGLERAKALFALIFLIDGLPMLYMGDEDPVLACKKGPVLRDFFRELIALRKSTVGDSRDIVHLDTGCGVFACKRRNGEKTYLVAINLSSLEETVHLEGKTVTLAPWQWRVEAL
;
A
#
# COMPACT_ATOMS: atom_id res chain seq x y z
N MET A 1 17.21 -13.50 -34.70
CA MET A 1 17.71 -13.86 -33.35
C MET A 1 16.51 -14.21 -32.54
N SER A 2 16.43 -15.42 -32.00
CA SER A 2 15.28 -15.89 -31.23
C SER A 2 15.20 -15.11 -29.92
N GLY A 3 14.00 -14.77 -29.43
CA GLY A 3 13.77 -13.95 -28.24
C GLY A 3 14.33 -14.50 -26.92
N SER A 4 15.01 -15.61 -26.97
CA SER A 4 15.56 -16.37 -25.84
C SER A 4 16.89 -15.87 -25.26
N GLU A 5 17.58 -14.98 -25.94
CA GLU A 5 18.85 -14.42 -25.45
C GLU A 5 18.73 -13.09 -24.72
N LYS A 6 17.50 -12.55 -24.56
CA LYS A 6 17.30 -11.19 -24.07
C LYS A 6 17.41 -11.03 -22.56
N PHE A 7 17.07 -12.05 -21.78
CA PHE A 7 17.06 -11.94 -20.32
C PHE A 7 17.98 -12.97 -19.68
N ARG A 8 18.86 -12.49 -18.82
CA ARG A 8 19.72 -13.33 -17.98
C ARG A 8 19.43 -13.00 -16.52
N VAL A 9 19.16 -14.01 -15.69
CA VAL A 9 18.90 -13.87 -14.26
C VAL A 9 20.16 -14.18 -13.49
N PHE A 10 20.49 -13.32 -12.53
CA PHE A 10 21.61 -13.48 -11.60
C PHE A 10 21.05 -13.44 -10.19
N CYS A 11 21.71 -14.14 -9.27
CA CYS A 11 21.47 -14.01 -7.84
C CYS A 11 22.76 -13.56 -7.16
N ASP A 12 22.68 -12.44 -6.46
CA ASP A 12 23.79 -11.91 -5.68
C ASP A 12 23.47 -12.05 -4.18
N VAL A 13 24.44 -12.46 -3.37
CA VAL A 13 24.29 -12.67 -1.94
C VAL A 13 25.17 -11.70 -1.18
N GLY A 14 24.58 -10.95 -0.27
CA GLY A 14 25.30 -10.08 0.65
C GLY A 14 25.60 -10.78 1.98
N ALA A 15 26.81 -10.62 2.48
CA ALA A 15 27.25 -11.09 3.79
C ALA A 15 28.09 -9.99 4.45
N ASP A 16 27.43 -8.95 4.94
CA ASP A 16 28.06 -7.79 5.60
C ASP A 16 27.43 -7.59 6.99
N ASP A 17 28.19 -7.06 7.95
CA ASP A 17 27.73 -6.82 9.33
C ASP A 17 26.80 -5.59 9.49
N ARG A 18 26.26 -5.04 8.41
CA ARG A 18 25.37 -3.87 8.44
C ARG A 18 23.92 -4.27 8.23
N TYR A 19 23.00 -3.61 8.99
CA TYR A 19 21.57 -3.82 8.89
C TYR A 19 20.99 -3.28 7.57
N LEU A 20 20.05 -4.05 6.96
CA LEU A 20 19.42 -3.74 5.69
C LEU A 20 18.21 -2.80 5.77
N LEU A 21 17.86 -2.31 6.94
CA LEU A 21 16.60 -1.58 7.19
C LEU A 21 16.50 -0.19 6.54
N ASP A 22 17.54 0.31 5.87
CA ASP A 22 17.51 1.61 5.21
C ASP A 22 17.65 1.51 3.69
N GLN A 23 17.03 2.47 2.98
CA GLN A 23 17.15 2.66 1.52
C GLN A 23 18.59 2.69 0.98
N TYR A 24 19.57 2.93 1.86
CA TYR A 24 21.00 2.94 1.55
C TYR A 24 21.60 1.61 1.16
N VAL A 25 20.93 0.51 1.45
CA VAL A 25 21.43 -0.83 1.19
C VAL A 25 21.35 -1.24 -0.26
N PHE A 26 20.40 -0.66 -0.99
CA PHE A 26 20.24 -0.94 -2.41
C PHE A 26 21.55 -0.66 -3.17
N ASP A 27 22.13 0.50 -2.97
CA ASP A 27 23.38 0.89 -3.62
C ASP A 27 24.56 0.01 -3.18
N SER A 28 24.63 -0.38 -1.90
CA SER A 28 25.70 -1.21 -1.38
C SER A 28 25.63 -2.66 -1.89
N LEU A 29 24.45 -3.23 -2.12
CA LEU A 29 24.28 -4.57 -2.72
C LEU A 29 24.62 -4.56 -4.21
N LEU A 30 24.32 -3.47 -4.92
CA LEU A 30 24.72 -3.33 -6.32
C LEU A 30 26.23 -3.13 -6.51
N GLU A 31 26.90 -2.50 -5.55
CA GLU A 31 28.35 -2.23 -5.60
C GLU A 31 29.21 -3.40 -5.10
N LYS A 32 28.71 -4.19 -4.13
CA LYS A 32 29.48 -5.25 -3.46
C LYS A 32 29.06 -6.65 -3.94
N ARG A 33 29.18 -6.91 -5.22
CA ARG A 33 28.90 -8.24 -5.78
C ARG A 33 29.85 -9.30 -5.23
N THR A 34 29.32 -10.21 -4.46
CA THR A 34 30.08 -11.35 -3.96
C THR A 34 29.92 -12.59 -4.84
N TRP A 35 28.86 -12.66 -5.67
CA TRP A 35 28.53 -13.80 -6.50
C TRP A 35 27.89 -13.42 -7.82
N GLU A 36 28.45 -13.89 -8.94
CA GLU A 36 27.79 -13.91 -10.23
C GLU A 36 27.35 -15.35 -10.52
N THR A 37 26.06 -15.59 -10.56
CA THR A 37 25.54 -16.88 -11.04
C THR A 37 25.51 -16.86 -12.57
N PRO A 38 25.83 -17.99 -13.24
CA PRO A 38 25.61 -18.09 -14.68
C PRO A 38 24.13 -17.90 -15.00
N ALA A 39 23.91 -17.21 -16.10
CA ALA A 39 22.58 -16.89 -16.59
C ALA A 39 21.69 -18.11 -16.77
N VAL A 40 20.49 -18.06 -16.21
CA VAL A 40 19.38 -18.96 -16.58
C VAL A 40 18.63 -18.31 -17.74
N GLN A 41 18.52 -18.98 -18.87
CA GLN A 41 17.84 -18.42 -20.05
C GLN A 41 16.34 -18.70 -19.99
N PRO A 42 15.48 -17.69 -20.23
CA PRO A 42 14.05 -17.92 -20.39
C PRO A 42 13.77 -18.47 -21.79
N THR A 43 13.91 -19.76 -22.00
CA THR A 43 13.48 -20.45 -23.21
C THR A 43 12.89 -21.79 -22.85
N GLY A 44 11.90 -22.22 -23.61
CA GLY A 44 11.13 -23.44 -23.43
C GLY A 44 11.94 -24.76 -23.31
N ASN A 45 13.26 -24.67 -23.26
CA ASN A 45 14.17 -25.72 -22.84
C ASN A 45 14.74 -25.30 -21.47
N MET A 46 14.08 -25.74 -20.40
CA MET A 46 14.57 -25.58 -19.06
C MET A 46 15.97 -26.19 -18.91
N PRO A 47 16.92 -25.53 -18.23
CA PRO A 47 18.17 -26.17 -17.85
C PRO A 47 17.85 -27.38 -16.96
N PRO A 48 18.64 -28.44 -17.02
CA PRO A 48 18.47 -29.57 -16.13
C PRO A 48 18.61 -29.13 -14.67
N ASP A 49 17.86 -29.79 -13.78
CA ASP A 49 17.74 -29.56 -12.35
C ASP A 49 18.89 -28.82 -11.68
N GLY A 50 18.59 -27.62 -11.16
CA GLY A 50 19.39 -26.92 -10.17
C GLY A 50 20.75 -26.42 -10.62
N ASN A 51 20.86 -25.15 -11.00
CA ASN A 51 22.17 -24.50 -11.08
C ASN A 51 22.71 -24.33 -9.66
N VAL A 52 23.71 -25.11 -9.29
CA VAL A 52 24.33 -25.15 -7.95
C VAL A 52 25.69 -24.49 -8.00
N GLN A 53 25.90 -23.52 -7.11
CA GLN A 53 27.22 -22.90 -6.90
C GLN A 53 27.62 -22.92 -5.43
N GLU A 54 28.87 -23.10 -5.17
CA GLU A 54 29.43 -23.12 -3.82
C GLU A 54 30.56 -22.12 -3.71
N LYS A 55 30.52 -21.28 -2.68
CA LYS A 55 31.55 -20.31 -2.37
C LYS A 55 31.50 -19.93 -0.89
N ASP A 56 32.66 -19.82 -0.26
CA ASP A 56 32.83 -19.35 1.11
C ASP A 56 31.92 -20.04 2.15
N GLY A 57 31.68 -21.37 1.96
CA GLY A 57 30.85 -22.17 2.86
C GLY A 57 29.35 -22.00 2.66
N LEU A 58 28.92 -21.32 1.61
CA LEU A 58 27.52 -21.23 1.19
C LEU A 58 27.31 -22.01 -0.11
N ARG A 59 26.14 -22.64 -0.22
CA ARG A 59 25.64 -23.25 -1.45
C ARG A 59 24.42 -22.52 -1.90
N LEU A 60 24.46 -21.94 -3.11
CA LEU A 60 23.32 -21.32 -3.78
C LEU A 60 22.78 -22.32 -4.81
N THR A 61 21.47 -22.59 -4.73
CA THR A 61 20.75 -23.40 -5.70
C THR A 61 19.64 -22.56 -6.32
N VAL A 62 19.68 -22.37 -7.63
CA VAL A 62 18.61 -21.70 -8.38
C VAL A 62 17.78 -22.78 -9.06
N ASN A 63 16.53 -22.90 -8.66
CA ASN A 63 15.55 -23.78 -9.28
C ASN A 63 14.72 -22.99 -10.29
N SER A 64 14.44 -23.57 -11.44
CA SER A 64 13.55 -23.00 -12.44
C SER A 64 12.36 -23.91 -12.69
N SER A 65 11.20 -23.31 -12.94
CA SER A 65 9.96 -24.01 -13.25
C SER A 65 9.10 -23.15 -14.18
N CYS A 66 7.97 -23.66 -14.61
CA CYS A 66 6.94 -22.87 -15.28
C CYS A 66 5.70 -22.85 -14.41
N GLN A 67 5.21 -21.64 -14.11
CA GLN A 67 4.00 -21.44 -13.31
C GLN A 67 3.10 -20.40 -14.00
N ASN A 68 1.85 -20.73 -14.23
CA ASN A 68 0.86 -19.85 -14.85
C ASN A 68 1.37 -19.15 -16.14
N GLY A 69 2.10 -19.90 -16.99
CA GLY A 69 2.65 -19.36 -18.24
C GLY A 69 3.89 -18.48 -18.09
N ALA A 70 4.43 -18.32 -16.90
CA ALA A 70 5.68 -17.59 -16.63
C ALA A 70 6.82 -18.55 -16.27
N ALA A 71 8.05 -18.18 -16.67
CA ALA A 71 9.26 -18.83 -16.17
C ALA A 71 9.52 -18.36 -14.73
N ALA A 72 9.56 -19.28 -13.79
CA ALA A 72 9.75 -19.02 -12.36
C ALA A 72 11.16 -19.40 -11.92
N TYR A 73 11.82 -18.51 -11.18
CA TYR A 73 13.16 -18.69 -10.64
C TYR A 73 13.13 -18.51 -9.14
N CYS A 74 13.41 -19.58 -8.40
CA CYS A 74 13.46 -19.58 -6.94
C CYS A 74 14.88 -19.90 -6.48
N CYS A 75 15.35 -19.20 -5.45
CA CYS A 75 16.68 -19.31 -4.92
C CYS A 75 16.66 -19.95 -3.53
N THR A 76 17.47 -21.00 -3.34
CA THR A 76 17.73 -21.61 -2.03
C THR A 76 19.18 -21.41 -1.67
N LEU A 77 19.43 -20.86 -0.49
CA LEU A 77 20.76 -20.67 0.08
C LEU A 77 20.94 -21.63 1.27
N GLU A 78 22.04 -22.39 1.28
CA GLU A 78 22.39 -23.34 2.33
C GLU A 78 23.75 -22.99 2.91
N ASN A 79 23.89 -23.00 4.22
CA ASN A 79 25.20 -22.94 4.88
C ASN A 79 25.82 -24.34 4.94
N ILE A 80 26.76 -24.60 4.07
CA ILE A 80 27.54 -25.87 4.01
C ILE A 80 28.86 -25.78 4.79
N GLY A 81 29.14 -24.64 5.41
CA GLY A 81 30.32 -24.42 6.24
C GLY A 81 30.17 -24.97 7.65
N SER A 82 31.18 -24.78 8.48
CA SER A 82 31.21 -25.22 9.87
C SER A 82 30.86 -24.13 10.89
N SER A 83 30.64 -22.89 10.45
CA SER A 83 30.29 -21.74 11.30
C SER A 83 29.01 -21.08 10.83
N THR A 84 28.32 -20.43 11.76
CA THR A 84 27.16 -19.60 11.43
C THR A 84 27.57 -18.48 10.48
N ARG A 85 26.77 -18.25 9.46
CA ARG A 85 26.92 -17.15 8.49
C ARG A 85 25.78 -16.16 8.65
N MET A 86 26.13 -14.90 8.82
CA MET A 86 25.15 -13.84 8.76
C MET A 86 24.84 -13.54 7.29
N LEU A 87 23.55 -13.50 6.97
CA LEU A 87 23.04 -13.02 5.70
C LEU A 87 22.38 -11.67 5.93
N ASN A 88 22.62 -10.74 5.04
CA ASN A 88 22.01 -9.42 5.07
C ASN A 88 21.65 -8.90 3.67
N GLY A 89 21.28 -9.77 2.79
CA GLY A 89 20.77 -9.45 1.48
C GLY A 89 20.86 -10.58 0.47
N LEU A 90 19.90 -10.54 -0.44
CA LEU A 90 19.85 -11.35 -1.65
C LEU A 90 19.29 -10.46 -2.75
N ALA A 91 19.87 -10.52 -3.94
CA ALA A 91 19.34 -9.80 -5.11
C ALA A 91 19.11 -10.74 -6.28
N PHE A 92 17.93 -10.63 -6.89
CA PHE A 92 17.64 -11.18 -8.21
C PHE A 92 17.85 -10.07 -9.24
N THR A 93 18.75 -10.30 -10.17
CA THR A 93 19.08 -9.32 -11.22
C THR A 93 18.72 -9.89 -12.59
N VAL A 94 17.95 -9.14 -13.36
CA VAL A 94 17.59 -9.49 -14.73
C VAL A 94 18.27 -8.52 -15.69
N ARG A 95 19.10 -9.05 -16.58
CA ARG A 95 19.66 -8.28 -17.69
C ARG A 95 18.56 -7.91 -18.66
N LEU A 96 18.37 -6.65 -18.95
CA LEU A 96 17.32 -6.18 -19.85
C LEU A 96 17.76 -6.14 -21.33
N GLY A 97 18.96 -6.46 -21.65
CA GLY A 97 19.49 -6.66 -23.01
C GLY A 97 19.07 -5.61 -24.03
N GLY A 98 19.91 -4.62 -24.33
CA GLY A 98 19.66 -3.58 -25.31
C GLY A 98 18.83 -2.39 -24.75
N ASP A 99 18.31 -1.59 -25.67
CA ASP A 99 17.50 -0.42 -25.34
C ASP A 99 16.04 -0.85 -25.10
N VAL A 100 15.56 -0.68 -23.89
CA VAL A 100 14.20 -1.03 -23.49
C VAL A 100 13.50 0.15 -22.82
N LEU A 101 12.18 0.13 -22.86
CA LEU A 101 11.32 0.96 -22.03
C LEU A 101 10.84 0.13 -20.84
N ALA A 102 10.90 0.69 -19.65
CA ALA A 102 10.41 0.03 -18.45
C ALA A 102 9.46 0.95 -17.66
N ASP A 103 8.58 0.37 -16.87
CA ASP A 103 7.82 1.10 -15.88
C ASP A 103 7.57 0.23 -14.63
N PHE A 104 7.07 0.87 -13.57
CA PHE A 104 6.65 0.22 -12.34
C PHE A 104 5.13 0.25 -12.24
N PRO A 105 4.41 -0.75 -12.77
CA PRO A 105 2.97 -0.80 -12.63
C PRO A 105 2.55 -0.73 -11.17
N LEU A 106 1.52 0.06 -10.87
CA LEU A 106 0.95 0.23 -9.52
C LEU A 106 1.83 1.01 -8.54
N ASN A 107 2.95 1.56 -8.97
CA ASN A 107 3.90 2.18 -8.06
C ASN A 107 4.38 3.56 -8.52
N THR A 108 5.12 4.23 -7.65
CA THR A 108 5.89 5.45 -7.94
C THR A 108 7.39 5.13 -7.89
N PRO A 109 8.25 5.85 -8.63
CA PRO A 109 7.89 6.95 -9.54
C PRO A 109 7.03 6.48 -10.71
N HIS A 110 6.15 7.36 -11.17
CA HIS A 110 5.33 7.13 -12.35
C HIS A 110 6.13 7.40 -13.63
N GLY A 111 5.55 6.97 -14.77
CA GLY A 111 6.13 7.26 -16.08
C GLY A 111 6.95 6.10 -16.66
N ILE A 112 7.40 6.32 -17.86
CA ILE A 112 8.20 5.36 -18.62
C ILE A 112 9.68 5.69 -18.43
N ILE A 113 10.45 4.69 -18.07
CA ILE A 113 11.91 4.74 -17.97
C ILE A 113 12.48 4.30 -19.31
N ASP A 114 13.07 5.23 -20.03
CA ASP A 114 13.87 4.90 -21.22
C ASP A 114 15.29 4.58 -20.77
N THR A 115 15.69 3.33 -20.86
CA THR A 115 17.01 2.88 -20.39
C THR A 115 18.18 3.49 -21.17
N ARG A 116 17.93 4.07 -22.35
CA ARG A 116 18.93 4.80 -23.14
C ARG A 116 19.31 6.12 -22.51
N THR A 117 18.37 6.76 -21.79
CA THR A 117 18.59 8.06 -21.16
C THR A 117 19.26 7.96 -19.78
N LEU A 118 19.37 6.75 -19.22
CA LEU A 118 20.01 6.54 -17.93
C LEU A 118 21.53 6.64 -18.06
N ALA A 119 22.14 7.40 -17.17
CA ALA A 119 23.59 7.44 -17.04
C ALA A 119 24.13 6.13 -16.41
N PRO A 120 25.35 5.68 -16.76
CA PRO A 120 26.01 4.58 -16.07
C PRO A 120 26.08 4.83 -14.56
N GLY A 121 25.67 3.83 -13.75
CA GLY A 121 25.54 3.94 -12.29
C GLY A 121 24.21 4.52 -11.80
N GLN A 122 23.36 5.02 -12.69
CA GLN A 122 22.07 5.56 -12.30
C GLN A 122 21.09 4.44 -11.96
N THR A 123 20.36 4.64 -10.85
CA THR A 123 19.31 3.76 -10.35
C THR A 123 17.99 4.50 -10.28
N ILE A 124 16.93 3.92 -10.83
CA ILE A 124 15.55 4.35 -10.61
C ILE A 124 14.90 3.29 -9.73
N GLN A 125 14.63 3.65 -8.49
CA GLN A 125 13.97 2.76 -7.54
C GLN A 125 12.46 2.79 -7.74
N GLY A 126 11.83 1.60 -7.75
CA GLY A 126 10.40 1.46 -7.52
C GLY A 126 10.09 1.55 -6.03
N GLY A 127 8.82 1.67 -5.67
CA GLY A 127 8.41 1.63 -4.26
C GLY A 127 8.62 0.25 -3.62
N LEU A 128 8.63 0.20 -2.29
CA LEU A 128 8.74 -1.04 -1.53
C LEU A 128 7.61 -2.02 -1.89
N VAL A 129 7.97 -3.31 -1.96
CA VAL A 129 7.05 -4.45 -2.16
C VAL A 129 6.11 -4.32 -3.37
N SER A 130 6.48 -3.55 -4.39
CA SER A 130 5.77 -3.59 -5.67
C SER A 130 6.01 -4.94 -6.35
N PRO A 131 4.96 -5.56 -6.91
CA PRO A 131 5.08 -6.92 -7.44
C PRO A 131 5.67 -6.98 -8.85
N CYS A 132 5.90 -5.85 -9.54
CA CYS A 132 6.18 -5.88 -10.98
C CYS A 132 7.09 -4.76 -11.48
N ILE A 133 7.96 -5.12 -12.43
CA ILE A 133 8.55 -4.23 -13.43
C ILE A 133 8.02 -4.68 -14.79
N HIS A 134 7.34 -3.80 -15.51
CA HIS A 134 6.97 -4.05 -16.90
C HIS A 134 8.09 -3.57 -17.82
N VAL A 135 8.40 -4.34 -18.85
CA VAL A 135 9.48 -4.06 -19.81
C VAL A 135 8.97 -4.23 -21.23
N ASN A 136 9.03 -3.16 -22.01
CA ASN A 136 8.81 -3.20 -23.45
C ASN A 136 10.18 -3.25 -24.18
N ALA A 137 10.45 -4.36 -24.84
CA ALA A 137 11.67 -4.61 -25.60
C ALA A 137 11.48 -4.42 -27.11
N GLY A 138 10.52 -3.61 -27.52
CA GLY A 138 10.19 -3.27 -28.90
C GLY A 138 9.39 -4.34 -29.64
N ALA A 139 9.89 -5.59 -29.69
CA ALA A 139 9.20 -6.69 -30.36
C ALA A 139 8.22 -7.47 -29.47
N ALA A 140 8.34 -7.30 -28.15
CA ALA A 140 7.52 -7.98 -27.15
C ALA A 140 7.54 -7.24 -25.81
N ASP A 141 6.44 -7.40 -25.07
CA ASP A 141 6.31 -6.97 -23.68
C ASP A 141 6.66 -8.13 -22.75
N TYR A 142 7.19 -7.78 -21.58
CA TYR A 142 7.50 -8.72 -20.51
C TYR A 142 7.10 -8.12 -19.17
N ASN A 143 6.50 -8.95 -18.31
CA ASN A 143 6.31 -8.64 -16.91
C ASN A 143 7.35 -9.41 -16.09
N LEU A 144 8.20 -8.68 -15.39
CA LEU A 144 9.11 -9.21 -14.40
C LEU A 144 8.39 -9.10 -13.06
N LEU A 145 7.83 -10.22 -12.59
CA LEU A 145 7.01 -10.27 -11.40
C LEU A 145 7.85 -10.84 -10.25
N PHE A 146 7.67 -10.33 -9.05
CA PHE A 146 8.36 -10.85 -7.88
C PHE A 146 7.38 -11.06 -6.73
N LEU A 147 7.56 -12.16 -6.03
CA LEU A 147 6.79 -12.49 -4.84
C LEU A 147 7.68 -13.17 -3.82
N ASP A 148 7.72 -12.61 -2.62
CA ASP A 148 8.18 -13.27 -1.40
C ASP A 148 7.05 -13.22 -0.37
N GLU A 149 6.64 -14.36 0.16
CA GLU A 149 5.55 -14.43 1.14
C GLU A 149 6.02 -14.10 2.56
N VAL A 150 7.33 -13.96 2.75
CA VAL A 150 7.92 -13.74 4.07
C VAL A 150 8.57 -12.37 4.18
N GLU A 151 9.43 -12.04 3.22
CA GLU A 151 10.23 -10.83 3.29
C GLU A 151 9.62 -9.69 2.50
N LYS A 152 9.81 -8.46 2.98
CA LYS A 152 9.67 -7.27 2.14
C LYS A 152 10.73 -7.29 1.06
N TRP A 153 10.50 -6.57 -0.02
CA TRP A 153 11.50 -6.42 -1.07
C TRP A 153 11.50 -5.02 -1.66
N SER A 154 12.64 -4.64 -2.22
CA SER A 154 12.81 -3.46 -3.06
C SER A 154 13.00 -3.87 -4.50
N LEU A 155 12.67 -2.98 -5.43
CA LEU A 155 12.92 -3.19 -6.85
C LEU A 155 13.42 -1.90 -7.52
N ALA A 156 14.20 -2.07 -8.58
CA ALA A 156 14.73 -0.94 -9.36
C ALA A 156 15.08 -1.31 -10.78
N VAL A 157 15.21 -0.27 -11.61
CA VAL A 157 15.95 -0.34 -12.87
C VAL A 157 17.30 0.35 -12.65
N TYR A 158 18.38 -0.37 -12.93
CA TYR A 158 19.76 0.09 -12.76
C TYR A 158 20.49 0.10 -14.09
N LYS A 159 21.27 1.14 -14.37
CA LYS A 159 22.15 1.22 -15.54
C LYS A 159 23.56 0.83 -15.16
N ALA A 160 24.00 -0.37 -15.56
CA ALA A 160 25.42 -0.73 -15.57
C ALA A 160 26.14 0.00 -16.72
N ALA A 161 27.46 -0.16 -16.83
CA ALA A 161 28.24 0.58 -17.82
C ALA A 161 27.72 0.40 -19.25
N ASP A 162 27.29 -0.79 -19.62
CA ASP A 162 26.93 -1.21 -20.99
C ASP A 162 25.50 -1.77 -21.11
N GLU A 163 24.77 -1.95 -20.01
CA GLU A 163 23.46 -2.58 -20.03
C GLU A 163 22.53 -2.04 -18.91
N ALA A 164 21.22 -2.14 -19.13
CA ALA A 164 20.23 -1.93 -18.08
C ALA A 164 19.87 -3.25 -17.39
N ARG A 165 19.51 -3.18 -16.12
CA ARG A 165 19.13 -4.31 -15.28
C ARG A 165 17.89 -4.00 -14.48
N ALA A 166 16.98 -4.96 -14.38
CA ALA A 166 15.94 -4.96 -13.36
C ALA A 166 16.48 -5.71 -12.14
N VAL A 167 16.23 -5.19 -10.95
CA VAL A 167 16.76 -5.75 -9.70
C VAL A 167 15.63 -5.88 -8.69
N PHE A 168 15.58 -7.04 -8.01
CA PHE A 168 14.64 -7.32 -6.92
C PHE A 168 15.46 -7.79 -5.72
N ILE A 169 15.26 -7.12 -4.57
CA ILE A 169 16.04 -7.35 -3.36
C ILE A 169 15.11 -7.67 -2.21
N PRO A 170 14.84 -8.96 -1.91
CA PRO A 170 14.16 -9.33 -0.67
C PRO A 170 15.04 -8.98 0.54
N ALA A 171 14.41 -8.44 1.58
CA ALA A 171 15.07 -7.99 2.79
C ALA A 171 15.42 -9.16 3.72
N VAL A 172 16.23 -10.10 3.22
CA VAL A 172 16.64 -11.27 3.98
C VAL A 172 17.73 -10.89 4.98
N GLU A 173 17.40 -10.95 6.26
CA GLU A 173 18.34 -10.73 7.36
C GLU A 173 18.26 -11.90 8.35
N CYS A 174 19.31 -12.72 8.45
CA CYS A 174 19.33 -13.85 9.38
C CYS A 174 20.72 -14.39 9.65
N ASP A 175 20.87 -15.10 10.78
CA ASP A 175 21.98 -16.00 11.02
C ASP A 175 21.62 -17.40 10.50
N LEU A 176 22.36 -17.87 9.50
CA LEU A 176 22.21 -19.20 8.92
C LEU A 176 23.25 -20.13 9.55
N LYS A 177 22.79 -21.07 10.39
CA LYS A 177 23.68 -22.04 11.06
C LYS A 177 24.16 -23.12 10.08
N PRO A 178 25.24 -23.85 10.40
CA PRO A 178 25.67 -24.98 9.60
C PRO A 178 24.55 -25.98 9.29
N GLY A 179 24.34 -26.27 8.02
CA GLY A 179 23.28 -27.14 7.52
C GLY A 179 21.89 -26.50 7.38
N GLU A 180 21.70 -25.27 7.85
CA GLU A 180 20.43 -24.58 7.64
C GLU A 180 20.29 -24.05 6.21
N LYS A 181 19.02 -24.00 5.75
CA LYS A 181 18.63 -23.53 4.42
C LYS A 181 17.56 -22.45 4.52
N ILE A 182 17.65 -21.48 3.63
CA ILE A 182 16.61 -20.48 3.44
C ILE A 182 16.22 -20.43 1.95
N THR A 183 14.92 -20.41 1.69
CA THR A 183 14.39 -20.17 0.34
C THR A 183 13.80 -18.78 0.33
N CYS A 184 14.28 -17.95 -0.57
CA CYS A 184 13.85 -16.56 -0.73
C CYS A 184 12.99 -16.48 -1.96
N GLY A 185 12.07 -15.57 -2.01
CA GLY A 185 11.11 -15.24 -3.05
C GLY A 185 11.20 -15.92 -4.41
N THR A 186 10.30 -15.64 -5.26
CA THR A 186 10.31 -16.16 -6.63
C THR A 186 10.21 -15.01 -7.62
N LEU A 187 11.16 -14.95 -8.54
CA LEU A 187 11.12 -14.09 -9.71
C LEU A 187 10.41 -14.84 -10.84
N TYR A 188 9.42 -14.22 -11.42
CA TYR A 188 8.70 -14.74 -12.60
C TYR A 188 8.96 -13.82 -13.81
N ILE A 189 9.22 -14.43 -14.94
CA ILE A 189 9.32 -13.74 -16.23
C ILE A 189 8.15 -14.20 -17.08
N GLN A 190 7.18 -13.32 -17.26
CA GLN A 190 5.99 -13.54 -18.08
C GLN A 190 6.12 -12.79 -19.40
N GLN A 191 5.86 -13.46 -20.51
CA GLN A 191 5.59 -12.82 -21.79
C GLN A 191 4.08 -12.82 -21.99
N PRO A 192 3.38 -11.68 -21.78
CA PRO A 192 1.94 -11.65 -21.86
C PRO A 192 1.41 -11.84 -23.27
N GLU A 193 0.29 -12.54 -23.39
CA GLU A 193 -0.52 -12.58 -24.60
C GLU A 193 -1.61 -11.50 -24.47
N GLY A 194 -1.52 -10.40 -25.21
CA GLY A 194 -2.47 -9.28 -25.13
C GLY A 194 -2.03 -8.16 -24.19
N ASP A 195 -2.95 -7.65 -23.37
CA ASP A 195 -2.66 -6.50 -22.49
C ASP A 195 -1.74 -6.89 -21.32
N PRO A 196 -0.55 -6.28 -21.20
CA PRO A 196 0.43 -6.69 -20.20
C PRO A 196 -0.02 -6.44 -18.76
N TYR A 197 -0.85 -5.43 -18.52
CA TYR A 197 -1.29 -5.08 -17.18
C TYR A 197 -2.43 -5.99 -16.69
N LEU A 198 -3.35 -6.38 -17.58
CA LEU A 198 -4.34 -7.43 -17.29
C LEU A 198 -3.63 -8.75 -16.95
N ALA A 199 -2.56 -9.07 -17.68
CA ALA A 199 -1.79 -10.28 -17.44
C ALA A 199 -1.13 -10.31 -16.05
N ILE A 200 -0.75 -9.16 -15.44
CA ILE A 200 -0.28 -9.07 -14.06
C ILE A 200 -1.38 -9.54 -13.10
N ARG A 201 -2.58 -8.97 -13.23
CA ARG A 201 -3.73 -9.34 -12.39
C ARG A 201 -4.06 -10.82 -12.49
N ASP A 202 -4.17 -11.31 -13.72
CA ASP A 202 -4.58 -12.69 -13.98
C ASP A 202 -3.51 -13.69 -13.51
N PHE A 203 -2.24 -13.32 -13.57
CA PHE A 203 -1.14 -14.10 -13.03
C PHE A 203 -1.25 -14.31 -11.52
N PHE A 204 -1.38 -13.24 -10.73
CA PHE A 204 -1.51 -13.34 -9.28
C PHE A 204 -2.83 -14.00 -8.86
N SER A 205 -3.91 -13.75 -9.60
CA SER A 205 -5.18 -14.45 -9.42
C SER A 205 -5.02 -15.96 -9.62
N GLY A 206 -4.28 -16.38 -10.65
CA GLY A 206 -3.96 -17.78 -10.91
C GLY A 206 -3.08 -18.44 -9.85
N LEU A 207 -2.31 -17.67 -9.09
CA LEU A 207 -1.58 -18.12 -7.89
C LEU A 207 -2.46 -18.21 -6.63
N GLY A 208 -3.73 -17.77 -6.70
CA GLY A 208 -4.66 -17.80 -5.57
C GLY A 208 -4.79 -16.47 -4.82
N TYR A 209 -4.10 -15.42 -5.24
CA TYR A 209 -4.21 -14.09 -4.63
C TYR A 209 -5.40 -13.32 -5.20
N GLN A 210 -6.57 -13.59 -4.65
CA GLN A 210 -7.83 -12.95 -5.02
C GLN A 210 -8.45 -12.27 -3.80
N PRO A 211 -9.17 -11.15 -3.97
CA PRO A 211 -9.93 -10.55 -2.89
C PRO A 211 -10.95 -11.51 -2.31
N ALA A 212 -11.21 -11.36 -1.02
CA ALA A 212 -12.30 -12.09 -0.37
C ALA A 212 -13.63 -11.78 -1.07
N GLN A 213 -14.51 -12.78 -1.14
CA GLN A 213 -15.88 -12.57 -1.59
C GLN A 213 -16.60 -11.65 -0.58
N ASP A 214 -17.50 -10.81 -1.06
CA ASP A 214 -18.23 -9.83 -0.26
C ASP A 214 -17.38 -8.71 0.37
N GLY A 215 -16.23 -8.40 -0.23
CA GLY A 215 -15.32 -7.34 0.21
C GLY A 215 -15.92 -5.93 0.14
N TYR A 216 -15.21 -4.99 -0.45
CA TYR A 216 -15.56 -3.57 -0.53
C TYR A 216 -17.01 -3.28 -0.94
N GLN A 217 -17.70 -2.43 -0.18
CA GLN A 217 -19.13 -2.16 -0.32
C GLN A 217 -19.49 -0.75 -0.83
N GLY A 218 -18.50 0.04 -1.18
CA GLY A 218 -18.72 1.42 -1.63
C GLY A 218 -18.86 2.41 -0.47
N GLY A 219 -19.41 3.59 -0.77
CA GLY A 219 -19.66 4.66 0.19
C GLY A 219 -18.61 5.77 0.19
N VAL A 220 -18.63 6.57 1.25
CA VAL A 220 -17.71 7.68 1.53
C VAL A 220 -17.19 7.53 2.94
N MET A 221 -15.87 7.57 3.11
CA MET A 221 -15.21 7.45 4.40
C MET A 221 -14.86 8.82 4.98
N TYR A 222 -14.90 8.92 6.29
CA TYR A 222 -14.43 10.06 7.06
C TYR A 222 -13.48 9.60 8.17
N SER A 223 -12.23 10.03 8.12
CA SER A 223 -11.23 9.74 9.15
C SER A 223 -11.19 10.86 10.18
N CYS A 224 -11.21 10.52 11.46
CA CYS A 224 -11.34 11.51 12.53
C CYS A 224 -10.83 11.00 13.89
N HIS A 225 -10.73 11.94 14.84
CA HIS A 225 -10.44 11.64 16.23
C HIS A 225 -11.16 12.62 17.16
N PRO A 226 -11.67 12.19 18.34
CA PRO A 226 -12.39 13.07 19.27
C PRO A 226 -11.52 14.18 19.86
N ASN A 227 -10.21 14.03 19.84
CA ASN A 227 -9.24 15.01 20.31
C ASN A 227 -8.74 15.99 19.21
N GLY A 228 -9.32 15.95 18.01
CA GLY A 228 -8.94 16.82 16.89
C GLY A 228 -8.07 16.14 15.84
N THR A 229 -7.15 16.87 15.25
CA THR A 229 -6.33 16.42 14.11
C THR A 229 -4.83 16.55 14.40
N MET A 230 -4.00 15.80 13.65
CA MET A 230 -2.53 15.82 13.80
C MET A 230 -1.91 17.19 13.50
N ASP A 231 -2.53 17.99 12.67
CA ASP A 231 -2.07 19.36 12.35
C ASP A 231 -2.66 20.42 13.31
N GLY A 232 -3.43 20.01 14.30
CA GLY A 232 -4.09 20.87 15.27
C GLY A 232 -3.87 20.43 16.71
N MET A 233 -4.61 19.46 17.17
CA MET A 233 -4.76 19.16 18.60
C MET A 233 -4.60 17.68 18.97
N MET A 234 -4.35 16.77 18.06
CA MET A 234 -4.21 15.34 18.38
C MET A 234 -2.86 15.02 19.04
N ASP A 235 -2.34 15.99 19.78
CA ASP A 235 -1.14 15.78 20.57
C ASP A 235 -1.44 14.99 21.83
N HIS A 236 -0.46 14.52 22.41
CA HIS A 236 -0.12 13.78 23.58
C HIS A 236 -1.15 13.72 24.73
N GLU A 237 -1.97 14.75 24.92
CA GLU A 237 -2.99 14.80 25.98
C GLU A 237 -4.38 15.05 25.40
N PRO A 238 -5.41 14.23 25.72
CA PRO A 238 -6.78 14.48 25.28
C PRO A 238 -7.30 15.82 25.84
N GLN A 239 -7.46 16.76 24.96
CA GLN A 239 -8.05 18.07 25.29
C GLN A 239 -9.45 18.21 24.71
N GLY A 240 -9.87 17.22 23.94
CA GLY A 240 -11.15 17.16 23.29
C GLY A 240 -12.30 16.77 24.22
N PRO A 241 -13.53 16.88 23.74
CA PRO A 241 -14.76 16.75 24.54
C PRO A 241 -15.15 15.31 24.87
N GLY A 242 -14.35 14.31 24.48
CA GLY A 242 -14.67 12.89 24.60
C GLY A 242 -15.74 12.41 23.60
N MET A 243 -15.97 11.09 23.58
CA MET A 243 -16.81 10.45 22.56
C MET A 243 -18.28 10.87 22.61
N ARG A 244 -18.86 11.14 23.78
CA ARG A 244 -20.26 11.59 23.87
C ARG A 244 -20.47 12.94 23.19
N LYS A 245 -19.58 13.89 23.42
CA LYS A 245 -19.64 15.21 22.78
C LYS A 245 -19.31 15.12 21.31
N PHE A 246 -18.37 14.28 20.94
CA PHE A 246 -17.99 14.06 19.56
C PHE A 246 -19.14 13.46 18.74
N ALA A 247 -20.05 12.68 19.35
CA ALA A 247 -21.25 12.17 18.72
C ALA A 247 -22.20 13.28 18.23
N GLU A 248 -22.14 14.49 18.78
CA GLU A 248 -22.96 15.63 18.32
C GLU A 248 -22.61 16.06 16.88
N TYR A 249 -21.45 15.66 16.37
CA TYR A 249 -21.05 15.95 14.99
C TYR A 249 -21.56 14.92 13.96
N LEU A 250 -22.01 13.75 14.40
CA LEU A 250 -22.51 12.68 13.52
C LEU A 250 -23.66 13.13 12.58
N PRO A 251 -24.65 13.95 13.02
CA PRO A 251 -25.67 14.46 12.12
C PRO A 251 -25.10 15.32 10.98
N VAL A 252 -24.01 16.06 11.21
CA VAL A 252 -23.33 16.86 10.18
C VAL A 252 -22.69 15.95 9.14
N LEU A 253 -21.98 14.90 9.58
CA LEU A 253 -21.39 13.91 8.69
C LEU A 253 -22.47 13.20 7.84
N LYS A 254 -23.58 12.83 8.47
CA LYS A 254 -24.71 12.22 7.76
C LYS A 254 -25.33 13.17 6.73
N ASP A 255 -25.52 14.42 7.07
CA ASP A 255 -26.04 15.45 6.15
C ASP A 255 -25.09 15.67 4.95
N MET A 256 -23.77 15.59 5.17
CA MET A 256 -22.78 15.60 4.10
C MET A 256 -22.82 14.33 3.24
N GLY A 257 -23.36 13.22 3.74
CA GLY A 257 -23.47 11.95 3.01
C GLY A 257 -22.37 10.93 3.31
N VAL A 258 -21.67 11.04 4.43
CA VAL A 258 -20.69 10.06 4.92
C VAL A 258 -21.38 8.73 5.24
N ASP A 259 -20.72 7.63 4.92
CA ASP A 259 -21.20 6.26 5.14
C ASP A 259 -20.34 5.48 6.15
N HIS A 260 -19.03 5.75 6.18
CA HIS A 260 -18.08 5.04 7.04
C HIS A 260 -17.26 6.03 7.86
N ILE A 261 -17.09 5.76 9.14
CA ILE A 261 -16.27 6.57 10.05
C ILE A 261 -15.09 5.73 10.49
N TRP A 262 -13.88 6.20 10.20
CA TRP A 262 -12.64 5.63 10.72
C TRP A 262 -12.15 6.51 11.86
N ILE A 263 -12.20 5.98 13.09
CA ILE A 263 -11.71 6.65 14.30
C ILE A 263 -10.27 6.23 14.53
N LEU A 264 -9.34 7.18 14.57
CA LEU A 264 -7.95 6.98 14.97
C LEU A 264 -7.89 6.45 16.42
N PRO A 265 -6.76 5.86 16.89
CA PRO A 265 -6.74 5.10 18.13
C PRO A 265 -7.29 5.87 19.33
N ILE A 266 -8.21 5.24 20.06
CA ILE A 266 -8.83 5.76 21.29
C ILE A 266 -8.58 4.86 22.49
N PHE A 267 -7.64 3.96 22.36
CA PHE A 267 -7.24 3.02 23.41
C PHE A 267 -6.37 3.69 24.45
N GLU A 268 -6.21 3.02 25.60
CA GLU A 268 -5.28 3.49 26.62
C GLU A 268 -3.87 3.63 26.04
N HIS A 269 -3.20 4.76 26.33
CA HIS A 269 -1.88 5.07 25.82
C HIS A 269 -1.04 5.85 26.83
N THR A 270 0.27 5.88 26.64
CA THR A 270 1.24 6.44 27.60
C THR A 270 1.29 7.96 27.65
N GLY A 271 0.49 8.68 26.85
CA GLY A 271 0.53 10.14 26.74
C GLY A 271 1.57 10.69 25.76
N ARG A 272 2.33 9.83 25.07
CA ARG A 272 3.26 10.25 24.00
C ARG A 272 2.58 10.46 22.65
N GLY A 273 1.41 9.86 22.46
CA GLY A 273 0.61 9.92 21.25
C GLY A 273 -0.36 8.74 21.19
N VAL A 274 -1.43 8.89 20.43
CA VAL A 274 -2.50 7.87 20.35
C VAL A 274 -2.03 6.54 19.75
N TYR A 275 -0.93 6.55 18.99
CA TYR A 275 -0.31 5.35 18.42
C TYR A 275 0.70 4.66 19.37
N HIS A 276 0.98 5.23 20.55
CA HIS A 276 1.78 4.59 21.60
C HIS A 276 0.85 3.87 22.58
N THR A 277 0.08 2.92 22.06
CA THR A 277 -0.93 2.21 22.84
C THR A 277 -0.31 1.38 23.94
N SER A 278 -0.99 1.34 25.10
CA SER A 278 -0.68 0.44 26.22
C SER A 278 -1.54 -0.82 26.11
N ASP A 279 -2.79 -0.73 26.52
CA ASP A 279 -3.74 -1.84 26.45
C ASP A 279 -4.89 -1.49 25.51
N GLN A 280 -4.90 -2.13 24.33
CA GLN A 280 -5.95 -1.90 23.35
C GLN A 280 -7.31 -2.53 23.73
N PHE A 281 -7.39 -3.39 24.76
CA PHE A 281 -8.68 -3.83 25.32
C PHE A 281 -9.37 -2.71 26.10
N LEU A 282 -8.62 -1.71 26.57
CA LEU A 282 -9.13 -0.61 27.36
C LEU A 282 -9.30 0.65 26.52
N ILE A 283 -10.48 1.24 26.61
CA ILE A 283 -10.70 2.59 26.08
C ILE A 283 -10.12 3.59 27.09
N ASP A 284 -9.34 4.53 26.58
CA ASP A 284 -8.78 5.58 27.42
C ASP A 284 -9.88 6.34 28.15
N PRO A 285 -9.86 6.38 29.52
CA PRO A 285 -10.91 7.03 30.30
C PRO A 285 -11.14 8.51 29.96
N ARG A 286 -10.12 9.17 29.41
CA ARG A 286 -10.19 10.57 28.97
C ARG A 286 -11.17 10.78 27.82
N TYR A 287 -11.47 9.73 27.03
CA TYR A 287 -12.50 9.77 25.98
C TYR A 287 -13.90 9.39 26.51
N GLY A 288 -14.03 9.08 27.81
CA GLY A 288 -15.31 8.77 28.46
C GLY A 288 -15.58 7.27 28.61
N GLY A 289 -14.59 6.42 28.32
CA GLY A 289 -14.67 4.96 28.52
C GLY A 289 -15.72 4.28 27.65
N ASP A 290 -16.01 3.02 27.98
CA ASP A 290 -16.88 2.12 27.23
C ASP A 290 -18.27 2.67 26.92
N GLU A 291 -18.91 3.30 27.92
CA GLU A 291 -20.26 3.83 27.73
C GLU A 291 -20.32 4.96 26.69
N ALA A 292 -19.29 5.79 26.65
CA ALA A 292 -19.22 6.89 25.69
C ALA A 292 -18.96 6.37 24.26
N VAL A 293 -18.10 5.37 24.12
CA VAL A 293 -17.82 4.72 22.83
C VAL A 293 -19.06 3.97 22.32
N ARG A 294 -19.71 3.18 23.17
CA ARG A 294 -20.96 2.49 22.79
C ARG A 294 -22.02 3.49 22.34
N TYR A 295 -22.21 4.55 23.11
CA TYR A 295 -23.14 5.62 22.74
C TYR A 295 -22.82 6.20 21.34
N TYR A 296 -21.53 6.48 21.07
CA TYR A 296 -21.10 7.00 19.77
C TYR A 296 -21.43 6.03 18.62
N VAL A 297 -21.10 4.76 18.79
CA VAL A 297 -21.37 3.73 17.77
C VAL A 297 -22.88 3.55 17.54
N ASP A 298 -23.67 3.50 18.63
CA ASP A 298 -25.13 3.41 18.53
C ASP A 298 -25.74 4.61 17.78
N GLN A 299 -25.23 5.83 18.03
CA GLN A 299 -25.67 7.02 17.31
C GLN A 299 -25.27 7.00 15.83
N ALA A 300 -24.06 6.53 15.51
CA ALA A 300 -23.62 6.37 14.13
C ALA A 300 -24.50 5.35 13.39
N HIS A 301 -24.77 4.19 14.02
CA HIS A 301 -25.66 3.16 13.48
C HIS A 301 -27.09 3.66 13.29
N ALA A 302 -27.63 4.43 14.23
CA ALA A 302 -28.97 5.04 14.12
C ALA A 302 -29.08 5.97 12.90
N LEU A 303 -27.96 6.56 12.48
CA LEU A 303 -27.85 7.36 11.27
C LEU A 303 -27.48 6.56 10.02
N GLY A 304 -27.30 5.23 10.14
CA GLY A 304 -26.90 4.34 9.04
C GLY A 304 -25.45 4.51 8.60
N MET A 305 -24.56 4.88 9.51
CA MET A 305 -23.11 4.95 9.28
C MET A 305 -22.42 3.82 10.03
N THR A 306 -21.36 3.26 9.45
CA THR A 306 -20.51 2.24 10.08
C THR A 306 -19.32 2.88 10.78
N VAL A 307 -18.76 2.19 11.79
CA VAL A 307 -17.64 2.67 12.58
C VAL A 307 -16.47 1.66 12.53
N LEU A 308 -15.30 2.14 12.15
CA LEU A 308 -14.05 1.41 12.13
C LEU A 308 -13.12 1.93 13.23
N PHE A 309 -12.46 1.01 13.94
CA PHE A 309 -11.37 1.38 14.84
C PHE A 309 -10.02 1.24 14.13
N ASP A 310 -9.04 1.99 14.63
CA ASP A 310 -7.65 1.93 14.19
C ASP A 310 -6.85 1.09 15.20
N TYR A 311 -6.36 -0.06 14.76
CA TYR A 311 -5.58 -0.98 15.59
C TYR A 311 -4.09 -0.84 15.34
N VAL A 312 -3.30 -0.92 16.41
CA VAL A 312 -1.85 -0.70 16.42
C VAL A 312 -1.14 -2.01 16.80
N PRO A 313 -0.92 -2.94 15.84
CA PRO A 313 -0.41 -4.26 16.17
C PRO A 313 1.11 -4.37 16.23
N HIS A 314 1.87 -3.33 15.96
CA HIS A 314 3.33 -3.39 15.95
C HIS A 314 3.94 -3.67 17.34
N GLY A 315 3.20 -3.45 18.42
CA GLY A 315 3.60 -3.70 19.80
C GLY A 315 3.36 -2.50 20.70
N PRO A 316 3.46 -2.68 22.02
CA PRO A 316 3.17 -1.65 23.00
C PRO A 316 4.31 -0.63 23.13
N ALA A 317 4.01 0.51 23.75
CA ALA A 317 5.00 1.51 24.11
C ALA A 317 6.07 0.92 25.06
N ILE A 318 7.30 1.43 24.95
CA ILE A 318 8.41 1.00 25.82
C ILE A 318 8.07 1.27 27.28
N GLY A 319 8.25 0.25 28.14
CA GLY A 319 7.92 0.30 29.55
C GLY A 319 6.47 -0.06 29.89
N ASP A 320 5.72 -0.52 28.89
CA ASP A 320 4.36 -0.98 29.09
C ASP A 320 4.30 -2.38 29.74
N PRO A 321 3.35 -2.62 30.67
CA PRO A 321 3.17 -3.92 31.31
C PRO A 321 2.90 -5.10 30.37
N LEU A 322 2.33 -4.88 29.20
CA LEU A 322 2.07 -5.95 28.21
C LEU A 322 3.37 -6.61 27.73
N TYR A 323 4.45 -5.83 27.58
CA TYR A 323 5.76 -6.38 27.26
C TYR A 323 6.29 -7.26 28.41
N ASP A 324 6.16 -6.79 29.67
CA ASP A 324 6.62 -7.55 30.83
C ASP A 324 5.83 -8.86 31.02
N GLN A 325 4.55 -8.89 30.61
CA GLN A 325 3.71 -10.08 30.65
C GLN A 325 4.04 -11.07 29.54
N HIS A 326 4.44 -10.57 28.37
CA HIS A 326 4.67 -11.35 27.15
C HIS A 326 6.01 -11.02 26.47
N PRO A 327 7.15 -11.10 27.18
CA PRO A 327 8.44 -10.82 26.56
C PRO A 327 8.78 -11.77 25.41
N GLU A 328 8.18 -12.97 25.41
CA GLU A 328 8.30 -13.96 24.35
C GLU A 328 7.66 -13.54 23.03
N TRP A 329 6.81 -12.53 23.00
CA TRP A 329 6.22 -12.00 21.77
C TRP A 329 7.14 -11.01 21.06
N CYS A 330 8.19 -10.54 21.72
CA CYS A 330 9.08 -9.53 21.17
C CYS A 330 9.93 -10.06 19.99
N SER A 331 10.00 -9.29 18.93
CA SER A 331 11.03 -9.44 17.91
C SER A 331 12.37 -9.06 18.52
N MET A 332 13.40 -9.88 18.29
CA MET A 332 14.71 -9.71 18.92
C MET A 332 15.75 -9.26 17.89
N ARG A 333 16.60 -8.34 18.30
CA ARG A 333 17.83 -8.02 17.58
C ARG A 333 18.81 -9.19 17.63
N ARG A 334 19.83 -9.15 16.78
CA ARG A 334 20.87 -10.19 16.73
C ARG A 334 21.64 -10.33 18.06
N ASP A 335 21.89 -9.22 18.77
CA ASP A 335 22.54 -9.19 20.08
C ASP A 335 21.65 -9.72 21.21
N GLY A 336 20.36 -9.94 20.95
CA GLY A 336 19.39 -10.44 21.92
C GLY A 336 18.64 -9.37 22.69
N ALA A 337 18.81 -8.11 22.33
CA ALA A 337 17.94 -7.04 22.85
C ALA A 337 16.62 -7.00 22.07
N PRO A 338 15.54 -6.46 22.66
CA PRO A 338 14.29 -6.21 21.95
C PRO A 338 14.49 -5.33 20.73
N GLN A 339 13.72 -5.57 19.68
CA GLN A 339 13.56 -4.63 18.58
C GLN A 339 12.64 -3.50 19.04
N GLU A 340 13.04 -2.27 18.77
CA GLU A 340 12.29 -1.06 19.13
C GLU A 340 12.16 -0.15 17.91
N GLU A 341 10.98 0.41 17.71
CA GLU A 341 10.67 1.36 16.65
C GLU A 341 9.61 2.35 17.16
N TRP A 342 9.77 3.63 16.89
CA TRP A 342 8.85 4.70 17.31
C TRP A 342 8.51 4.69 18.81
N ASP A 343 9.50 4.49 19.67
CA ASP A 343 9.30 4.35 21.12
C ASP A 343 8.38 3.18 21.56
N CYS A 344 8.19 2.20 20.68
CA CYS A 344 7.45 0.96 20.94
C CYS A 344 8.36 -0.25 20.83
N VAL A 345 8.03 -1.31 21.57
CA VAL A 345 8.64 -2.64 21.41
C VAL A 345 7.98 -3.31 20.22
N SER A 346 8.78 -3.89 19.32
CA SER A 346 8.22 -4.59 18.16
C SER A 346 7.84 -6.03 18.50
N PHE A 347 6.58 -6.40 18.35
CA PHE A 347 6.11 -7.78 18.52
C PHE A 347 6.23 -8.58 17.21
N ASP A 348 6.54 -9.87 17.34
CA ASP A 348 6.54 -10.82 16.23
C ASP A 348 5.11 -11.23 15.87
N MET A 349 4.56 -10.58 14.87
CA MET A 349 3.19 -10.76 14.41
C MET A 349 2.94 -12.17 13.79
N THR A 350 3.99 -12.97 13.59
CA THR A 350 3.84 -14.36 13.10
C THR A 350 3.47 -15.33 14.22
N LEU A 351 3.66 -14.95 15.49
CA LEU A 351 3.41 -15.83 16.63
C LEU A 351 1.93 -16.18 16.77
N PRO A 352 1.58 -17.49 16.83
CA PRO A 352 0.18 -17.91 16.99
C PRO A 352 -0.50 -17.32 18.22
N ALA A 353 0.20 -17.26 19.36
CA ALA A 353 -0.35 -16.70 20.60
C ALA A 353 -0.70 -15.20 20.47
N TYR A 354 0.17 -14.42 19.82
CA TYR A 354 -0.11 -13.00 19.60
C TYR A 354 -1.27 -12.78 18.60
N ARG A 355 -1.36 -13.61 17.55
CA ARG A 355 -2.49 -13.57 16.62
C ARG A 355 -3.81 -13.97 17.29
N GLU A 356 -3.80 -14.96 18.19
CA GLU A 356 -4.98 -15.35 18.96
C GLU A 356 -5.41 -14.23 19.93
N TYR A 357 -4.47 -13.60 20.61
CA TYR A 357 -4.71 -12.39 21.42
C TYR A 357 -5.38 -11.29 20.59
N THR A 358 -4.84 -11.00 19.41
CA THR A 358 -5.39 -9.98 18.51
C THR A 358 -6.79 -10.35 18.01
N THR A 359 -7.03 -11.61 17.63
CA THR A 359 -8.37 -12.07 17.26
C THR A 359 -9.35 -11.92 18.44
N GLY A 360 -8.91 -12.22 19.65
CA GLY A 360 -9.68 -12.02 20.89
C GLY A 360 -10.01 -10.53 21.14
N LEU A 361 -9.07 -9.65 20.88
CA LEU A 361 -9.27 -8.18 20.96
C LEU A 361 -10.38 -7.72 19.99
N ILE A 362 -10.33 -8.16 18.73
CA ILE A 362 -11.35 -7.80 17.73
C ILE A 362 -12.72 -8.28 18.18
N LYS A 363 -12.86 -9.55 18.58
CA LYS A 363 -14.12 -10.10 19.06
C LYS A 363 -14.66 -9.35 20.27
N ASN A 364 -13.78 -9.03 21.23
CA ASN A 364 -14.17 -8.25 22.39
C ASN A 364 -14.76 -6.88 21.99
N HIS A 365 -14.13 -6.18 21.05
CA HIS A 365 -14.62 -4.87 20.62
C HIS A 365 -15.89 -4.94 19.78
N VAL A 366 -16.06 -5.98 18.95
CA VAL A 366 -17.33 -6.20 18.25
C VAL A 366 -18.45 -6.48 19.25
N ASP A 367 -18.23 -7.33 20.26
CA ASP A 367 -19.23 -7.67 21.28
C ASP A 367 -19.56 -6.48 22.19
N ARG A 368 -18.54 -5.67 22.56
CA ARG A 368 -18.72 -4.54 23.48
C ARG A 368 -19.31 -3.31 22.81
N PHE A 369 -18.90 -3.01 21.59
CA PHE A 369 -19.21 -1.73 20.94
C PHE A 369 -19.99 -1.87 19.64
N GLY A 370 -20.01 -3.06 19.03
CA GLY A 370 -20.70 -3.27 17.77
C GLY A 370 -19.97 -2.73 16.53
N ILE A 371 -18.67 -2.43 16.62
CA ILE A 371 -17.88 -1.86 15.52
C ILE A 371 -17.92 -2.71 14.25
N ASP A 372 -17.71 -2.08 13.10
CA ASP A 372 -17.96 -2.66 11.77
C ASP A 372 -16.69 -2.94 10.97
N GLY A 373 -15.52 -2.62 11.50
CA GLY A 373 -14.29 -2.85 10.78
C GLY A 373 -13.06 -2.29 11.46
N ALA A 374 -11.96 -2.37 10.75
CA ALA A 374 -10.67 -1.90 11.20
C ALA A 374 -9.87 -1.20 10.10
N ARG A 375 -9.18 -0.14 10.46
CA ARG A 375 -7.89 0.22 9.85
C ARG A 375 -6.81 -0.43 10.71
N ILE A 376 -5.75 -0.90 10.10
CA ILE A 376 -4.66 -1.59 10.79
C ILE A 376 -3.38 -0.80 10.55
N ASP A 377 -2.86 -0.23 11.61
CA ASP A 377 -1.63 0.55 11.61
C ASP A 377 -0.43 -0.33 11.29
N CYS A 378 0.56 0.21 10.58
CA CYS A 378 1.82 -0.46 10.25
C CYS A 378 1.64 -1.91 9.74
N ALA A 379 0.58 -2.16 8.97
CA ALA A 379 0.25 -3.51 8.48
C ALA A 379 1.26 -4.09 7.48
N MET A 380 2.33 -3.36 7.15
CA MET A 380 3.45 -3.86 6.34
C MET A 380 4.38 -4.81 7.10
N GLY A 381 4.03 -5.19 8.33
CA GLY A 381 4.79 -6.07 9.19
C GLY A 381 5.77 -5.34 10.11
N GLY A 382 6.21 -6.03 11.13
CA GLY A 382 7.16 -5.54 12.13
C GLY A 382 8.62 -5.57 11.69
N LEU A 383 9.50 -5.40 12.65
CA LEU A 383 10.94 -5.51 12.46
C LEU A 383 11.38 -6.99 12.37
N THR A 384 12.49 -7.23 11.68
CA THR A 384 13.08 -8.57 11.54
C THR A 384 13.35 -9.20 12.90
N ASN A 385 12.85 -10.41 13.14
CA ASN A 385 13.16 -11.16 14.34
C ASN A 385 14.37 -12.08 14.10
N TRP A 386 15.52 -11.73 14.67
CA TRP A 386 16.76 -12.51 14.58
C TRP A 386 16.74 -13.81 15.42
N ARG A 387 15.75 -13.95 16.30
CA ARG A 387 15.56 -15.12 17.15
C ARG A 387 14.14 -15.65 17.07
N PRO A 388 13.68 -16.03 15.86
CA PRO A 388 12.31 -16.48 15.67
C PRO A 388 12.03 -17.74 16.50
N GLN A 389 10.81 -17.83 17.02
CA GLN A 389 10.35 -18.95 17.82
C GLN A 389 9.41 -19.84 17.01
N GLY A 390 9.15 -21.05 17.51
CA GLY A 390 8.07 -21.90 17.01
C GLY A 390 8.22 -22.42 15.59
N GLY A 391 9.47 -22.54 15.09
CA GLY A 391 9.73 -23.06 13.74
C GLY A 391 9.53 -22.03 12.62
N ASN A 392 9.33 -20.77 12.95
CA ASN A 392 9.39 -19.69 11.97
C ASN A 392 10.77 -19.66 11.31
N ARG A 393 10.81 -19.34 10.03
CA ARG A 393 12.09 -19.11 9.38
C ARG A 393 12.72 -17.81 9.92
N PRO A 394 14.05 -17.67 9.85
CA PRO A 394 14.71 -16.41 10.15
C PRO A 394 14.07 -15.24 9.38
N SER A 395 14.03 -14.06 9.94
CA SER A 395 13.40 -12.85 9.39
C SER A 395 11.86 -12.89 9.25
N ALA A 396 11.18 -13.86 9.81
CA ALA A 396 9.75 -14.11 9.58
C ALA A 396 8.79 -13.03 10.09
N SER A 397 9.24 -12.02 10.81
CA SER A 397 8.39 -10.93 11.29
C SER A 397 8.21 -9.77 10.28
N ASN A 398 8.78 -9.86 9.10
CA ASN A 398 8.63 -8.84 8.04
C ASN A 398 7.23 -8.85 7.39
N LEU A 399 7.16 -9.02 6.07
CA LEU A 399 5.89 -9.02 5.32
C LEU A 399 4.93 -10.08 5.84
N HIS A 400 5.43 -11.29 6.12
CA HIS A 400 4.62 -12.40 6.63
C HIS A 400 3.92 -12.04 7.95
N GLY A 401 4.59 -11.31 8.83
CA GLY A 401 3.98 -10.80 10.07
C GLY A 401 2.80 -9.90 9.78
N GLY A 402 2.95 -8.94 8.87
CA GLY A 402 1.87 -8.04 8.47
C GLY A 402 0.66 -8.77 7.87
N VAL A 403 0.90 -9.77 7.01
CA VAL A 403 -0.18 -10.60 6.45
C VAL A 403 -0.86 -11.43 7.54
N CYS A 404 -0.08 -12.04 8.45
CA CYS A 404 -0.60 -12.84 9.56
C CYS A 404 -1.50 -12.04 10.50
N ILE A 405 -1.08 -10.83 10.89
CA ILE A 405 -1.86 -9.99 11.81
C ILE A 405 -3.10 -9.42 11.12
N THR A 406 -2.97 -9.01 9.85
CA THR A 406 -4.10 -8.58 9.04
C THR A 406 -5.15 -9.69 8.93
N LYS A 407 -4.69 -10.94 8.68
CA LYS A 407 -5.57 -12.11 8.65
C LYS A 407 -6.25 -12.37 9.99
N ALA A 408 -5.54 -12.25 11.11
CA ALA A 408 -6.12 -12.45 12.44
C ALA A 408 -7.25 -11.44 12.73
N ILE A 409 -7.06 -10.19 12.33
CA ILE A 409 -8.08 -9.14 12.45
C ILE A 409 -9.24 -9.40 11.48
N PHE A 410 -8.94 -9.72 10.23
CA PHE A 410 -9.93 -10.04 9.20
C PHE A 410 -10.82 -11.23 9.62
N ASP A 411 -10.22 -12.35 10.05
CA ASP A 411 -10.95 -13.53 10.52
C ASP A 411 -11.79 -13.22 11.76
N GLY A 412 -11.28 -12.37 12.66
CA GLY A 412 -12.01 -11.87 13.82
C GLY A 412 -13.34 -11.23 13.42
N PHE A 413 -13.30 -10.29 12.46
CA PHE A 413 -14.52 -9.66 11.95
C PHE A 413 -15.41 -10.63 11.17
N ARG A 414 -14.83 -11.48 10.31
CA ARG A 414 -15.56 -12.44 9.47
C ARG A 414 -16.23 -13.57 10.28
N SER A 415 -15.90 -13.71 11.57
CA SER A 415 -16.59 -14.64 12.47
C SER A 415 -18.01 -14.19 12.85
N TYR A 416 -18.39 -12.96 12.52
CA TYR A 416 -19.72 -12.39 12.76
C TYR A 416 -20.53 -12.34 11.46
N ASP A 417 -21.83 -12.61 11.56
CA ASP A 417 -22.78 -12.48 10.44
C ASP A 417 -23.17 -11.01 10.24
N LYS A 418 -22.18 -10.20 9.87
CA LYS A 418 -22.38 -8.79 9.51
C LYS A 418 -21.37 -8.34 8.47
N LYS A 419 -21.76 -7.30 7.75
CA LYS A 419 -20.85 -6.64 6.81
C LYS A 419 -19.76 -5.91 7.56
N THR A 420 -18.51 -6.18 7.22
CA THR A 420 -17.35 -5.57 7.84
C THR A 420 -16.38 -5.03 6.80
N LEU A 421 -15.53 -4.09 7.20
CA LEU A 421 -14.54 -3.47 6.34
C LEU A 421 -13.17 -3.52 7.01
N VAL A 422 -12.20 -4.13 6.32
CA VAL A 422 -10.81 -4.22 6.79
C VAL A 422 -9.89 -3.47 5.81
N LEU A 423 -9.15 -2.51 6.35
CA LEU A 423 -8.29 -1.57 5.66
C LEU A 423 -6.89 -1.59 6.30
N PRO A 424 -5.98 -2.50 5.88
CA PRO A 424 -4.60 -2.47 6.36
C PRO A 424 -3.83 -1.30 5.76
N GLU A 425 -2.96 -0.70 6.55
CA GLU A 425 -2.01 0.29 6.08
C GLU A 425 -0.87 -0.39 5.33
N ASN A 426 -1.07 -0.60 4.06
CA ASN A 426 -0.04 -1.05 3.14
C ASN A 426 0.12 -0.01 2.02
N PHE A 427 1.33 0.47 1.82
CA PHE A 427 1.59 1.60 0.92
C PHE A 427 1.51 1.23 -0.55
N ASN A 428 1.68 -0.06 -0.87
CA ASN A 428 1.65 -0.56 -2.24
C ASN A 428 0.79 -1.82 -2.36
N PRO A 429 0.21 -2.09 -3.53
CA PRO A 429 -0.55 -3.32 -3.77
C PRO A 429 0.37 -4.54 -3.70
N VAL A 430 0.23 -5.34 -2.67
CA VAL A 430 0.98 -6.58 -2.46
C VAL A 430 0.03 -7.76 -2.54
N PRO A 431 0.23 -8.71 -3.46
CA PRO A 431 -0.72 -9.79 -3.69
C PRO A 431 -1.07 -10.60 -2.44
N CYS A 432 -0.11 -10.80 -1.53
CA CYS A 432 -0.35 -11.55 -0.28
C CYS A 432 -1.47 -10.97 0.60
N TYR A 433 -1.78 -9.68 0.47
CA TYR A 433 -2.86 -9.04 1.24
C TYR A 433 -4.23 -9.15 0.58
N TYR A 434 -4.32 -9.43 -0.72
CA TYR A 434 -5.61 -9.41 -1.42
C TYR A 434 -6.67 -10.31 -0.77
N PRO A 435 -6.35 -11.55 -0.30
CA PRO A 435 -7.34 -12.41 0.33
C PRO A 435 -7.85 -11.95 1.71
N VAL A 436 -7.17 -11.00 2.35
CA VAL A 436 -7.43 -10.56 3.74
C VAL A 436 -7.69 -9.07 3.86
N THR A 437 -8.00 -8.41 2.75
CA THR A 437 -8.21 -6.96 2.67
C THR A 437 -9.48 -6.66 1.88
N ASP A 438 -10.31 -5.76 2.37
CA ASP A 438 -11.48 -5.25 1.65
C ASP A 438 -11.15 -4.00 0.84
N VAL A 439 -10.30 -3.12 1.40
CA VAL A 439 -9.90 -1.86 0.78
C VAL A 439 -8.39 -1.71 0.86
N PHE A 440 -7.76 -1.49 -0.28
CA PHE A 440 -6.36 -1.12 -0.36
C PHE A 440 -6.16 0.34 0.05
N TYR A 441 -5.12 0.64 0.85
CA TYR A 441 -4.94 1.95 1.49
C TYR A 441 -4.74 3.13 0.53
N GLY A 442 -4.26 2.90 -0.70
CA GLY A 442 -4.19 3.93 -1.75
C GLY A 442 -3.13 5.01 -1.55
N MET A 443 -2.14 4.82 -0.68
CA MET A 443 -1.06 5.77 -0.46
C MET A 443 -0.24 6.05 -1.73
N ASN A 444 -0.09 5.05 -2.60
CA ASN A 444 0.56 5.20 -3.91
C ASN A 444 -0.17 6.22 -4.81
N PHE A 445 -1.50 6.27 -4.76
CA PHE A 445 -2.27 7.27 -5.52
C PHE A 445 -2.10 8.69 -4.96
N TYR A 446 -2.08 8.83 -3.62
CA TYR A 446 -1.75 10.11 -2.99
C TYR A 446 -0.36 10.61 -3.44
N ARG A 447 0.66 9.74 -3.36
CA ARG A 447 2.03 10.07 -3.80
C ARG A 447 2.09 10.44 -5.27
N LEU A 448 1.36 9.72 -6.12
CA LEU A 448 1.24 10.06 -7.54
C LEU A 448 0.77 11.50 -7.73
N LEU A 449 -0.32 11.93 -7.07
CA LEU A 449 -0.85 13.28 -7.21
C LEU A 449 0.18 14.34 -6.78
N VAL A 450 0.94 14.08 -5.71
CA VAL A 450 2.02 14.96 -5.24
C VAL A 450 3.15 15.02 -6.26
N GLU A 451 3.63 13.90 -6.78
CA GLU A 451 4.71 13.83 -7.77
C GLU A 451 4.32 14.51 -9.09
N LEU A 452 3.10 14.28 -9.56
CA LEU A 452 2.56 14.95 -10.75
C LEU A 452 2.48 16.47 -10.55
N ASP A 453 2.06 16.91 -9.37
CA ASP A 453 2.01 18.34 -9.07
C ASP A 453 3.40 18.97 -9.03
N GLN A 454 4.37 18.30 -8.43
CA GLN A 454 5.75 18.77 -8.41
C GLN A 454 6.37 18.86 -9.80
N GLN A 455 6.07 17.90 -10.67
CA GLN A 455 6.68 17.79 -11.98
C GLN A 455 5.94 18.56 -13.07
N TYR A 456 4.60 18.61 -13.03
CA TYR A 456 3.76 19.12 -14.11
C TYR A 456 2.74 20.18 -13.67
N ARG A 457 3.00 20.93 -12.58
CA ARG A 457 2.08 21.97 -12.08
C ARG A 457 1.71 22.97 -13.16
N GLU A 458 2.68 23.36 -13.99
CA GLU A 458 2.52 24.33 -15.08
C GLU A 458 2.28 23.69 -16.46
N ASP A 459 2.23 22.36 -16.53
CA ASP A 459 1.95 21.59 -17.75
C ASP A 459 0.75 20.65 -17.52
N PRO A 460 -0.50 21.17 -17.56
CA PRO A 460 -1.69 20.38 -17.27
C PRO A 460 -1.92 19.26 -18.29
N VAL A 461 -1.41 19.37 -19.52
CA VAL A 461 -1.54 18.32 -20.54
C VAL A 461 -0.74 17.09 -20.12
N SER A 462 0.51 17.28 -19.74
CA SER A 462 1.36 16.18 -19.23
C SER A 462 0.82 15.63 -17.91
N TYR A 463 0.35 16.50 -17.01
CA TYR A 463 -0.29 16.08 -15.76
C TYR A 463 -1.46 15.12 -16.00
N VAL A 464 -2.40 15.50 -16.86
CA VAL A 464 -3.59 14.68 -17.17
C VAL A 464 -3.22 13.40 -17.89
N ARG A 465 -2.28 13.46 -18.85
CA ARG A 465 -1.79 12.28 -19.56
C ARG A 465 -1.20 11.23 -18.63
N GLU A 466 -0.28 11.62 -17.73
CA GLU A 466 0.37 10.70 -16.81
C GLU A 466 -0.60 10.18 -15.73
N LEU A 467 -1.49 11.03 -15.22
CA LEU A 467 -2.56 10.63 -14.32
C LEU A 467 -3.48 9.57 -14.96
N THR A 468 -3.93 9.84 -16.19
CA THR A 468 -4.81 8.94 -16.93
C THR A 468 -4.11 7.60 -17.22
N ARG A 469 -2.85 7.64 -17.67
CA ARG A 469 -2.04 6.44 -17.90
C ARG A 469 -1.94 5.59 -16.62
N TRP A 470 -1.60 6.22 -15.49
CA TRP A 470 -1.43 5.49 -14.22
C TRP A 470 -2.75 4.86 -13.75
N LEU A 471 -3.87 5.58 -13.84
CA LEU A 471 -5.19 5.05 -13.47
C LEU A 471 -5.64 3.89 -14.36
N ILE A 472 -5.31 3.93 -15.67
CA ILE A 472 -5.55 2.80 -16.58
C ILE A 472 -4.76 1.57 -16.14
N ILE A 473 -3.48 1.75 -15.80
CA ILE A 473 -2.61 0.65 -15.33
C ILE A 473 -3.16 0.07 -14.03
N GLU A 474 -3.48 0.93 -13.05
CA GLU A 474 -4.04 0.48 -11.78
C GLU A 474 -5.35 -0.30 -11.98
N HIS A 475 -6.25 0.22 -12.80
CA HIS A 475 -7.53 -0.43 -13.06
C HIS A 475 -7.36 -1.83 -13.67
N LYS A 476 -6.37 -2.01 -14.55
CA LYS A 476 -6.10 -3.29 -15.20
C LYS A 476 -5.32 -4.26 -14.32
N ALA A 477 -4.29 -3.78 -13.62
CA ALA A 477 -3.35 -4.64 -12.91
C ALA A 477 -3.84 -5.05 -11.51
N MET A 478 -4.74 -4.29 -10.88
CA MET A 478 -5.32 -4.64 -9.58
C MET A 478 -6.54 -5.56 -9.72
N PRO A 479 -6.77 -6.44 -8.73
CA PRO A 479 -7.93 -7.33 -8.74
C PRO A 479 -9.25 -6.55 -8.64
N GLU A 480 -10.28 -7.04 -9.34
CA GLU A 480 -11.58 -6.36 -9.46
C GLU A 480 -12.35 -6.27 -8.14
N GLY A 481 -12.19 -7.23 -7.25
CA GLY A 481 -12.90 -7.29 -5.96
C GLY A 481 -12.38 -6.33 -4.89
N LEU A 482 -11.17 -5.80 -5.04
CA LEU A 482 -10.50 -4.98 -4.04
C LEU A 482 -10.89 -3.50 -4.16
N GLY A 483 -11.35 -2.89 -3.04
CA GLY A 483 -11.57 -1.45 -2.94
C GLY A 483 -10.25 -0.67 -2.96
N ARG A 484 -10.30 0.61 -3.30
CA ARG A 484 -9.15 1.52 -3.30
C ARG A 484 -9.50 2.77 -2.55
N LEU A 485 -8.80 3.07 -1.46
CA LEU A 485 -9.00 4.31 -0.73
C LEU A 485 -8.48 5.49 -1.58
N ARG A 486 -9.26 6.55 -1.70
CA ARG A 486 -8.93 7.75 -2.45
C ARG A 486 -8.97 8.96 -1.53
N PHE A 487 -7.84 9.59 -1.30
CA PHE A 487 -7.75 10.77 -0.42
C PHE A 487 -6.70 11.78 -0.92
N LEU A 488 -6.85 13.03 -0.49
CA LEU A 488 -5.89 14.10 -0.72
C LEU A 488 -5.06 14.42 0.53
N GLY A 489 -5.41 13.83 1.66
CA GLY A 489 -4.69 13.96 2.92
C GLY A 489 -5.27 13.03 3.98
N ASN A 490 -4.44 12.70 4.96
CA ASN A 490 -4.80 11.93 6.16
C ASN A 490 -3.96 12.44 7.35
N HIS A 491 -4.05 11.79 8.50
CA HIS A 491 -3.33 12.16 9.71
C HIS A 491 -1.80 12.21 9.53
N ASP A 492 -1.23 11.31 8.70
CA ASP A 492 0.21 11.30 8.42
C ASP A 492 0.62 12.43 7.49
N THR A 493 -0.10 12.58 6.37
CA THR A 493 0.31 13.48 5.27
C THR A 493 0.11 14.95 5.61
N VAL A 494 -0.66 15.30 6.64
CA VAL A 494 -0.86 16.70 7.07
C VAL A 494 0.18 17.18 8.07
N SER A 495 0.98 16.27 8.67
CA SER A 495 1.86 16.65 9.78
C SER A 495 3.33 16.30 9.61
N TRP A 496 3.69 15.13 9.08
CA TRP A 496 5.07 14.68 9.16
C TRP A 496 5.63 13.96 7.93
N VAL A 497 4.78 13.43 7.02
CA VAL A 497 5.26 12.76 5.81
C VAL A 497 4.94 13.54 4.55
N TRP A 498 5.76 13.39 3.52
CA TRP A 498 5.67 14.02 2.21
C TRP A 498 5.51 15.53 2.28
N GLN A 499 4.29 16.05 2.05
CA GLN A 499 4.07 17.49 2.01
C GLN A 499 3.90 18.12 3.39
N ALA A 500 3.52 17.33 4.40
CA ALA A 500 3.17 17.82 5.73
C ALA A 500 2.19 19.01 5.65
N SER A 501 1.16 18.89 4.82
CA SER A 501 0.24 19.99 4.48
C SER A 501 -1.13 19.50 4.09
N ARG A 502 -2.16 20.31 4.35
CA ARG A 502 -3.50 20.09 3.84
C ARG A 502 -3.59 20.31 2.33
N ALA A 503 -4.53 19.62 1.67
CA ALA A 503 -4.73 19.74 0.22
C ALA A 503 -4.97 21.21 -0.22
N VAL A 504 -5.79 21.96 0.54
CA VAL A 504 -6.08 23.37 0.24
C VAL A 504 -4.82 24.26 0.37
N ASP A 505 -3.98 23.98 1.34
CA ASP A 505 -2.74 24.72 1.57
C ASP A 505 -1.70 24.40 0.48
N TRP A 506 -1.62 23.14 0.04
CA TRP A 506 -0.65 22.70 -0.97
C TRP A 506 -1.05 23.06 -2.40
N TYR A 507 -2.29 22.73 -2.80
CA TYR A 507 -2.76 22.93 -4.18
C TYR A 507 -3.40 24.29 -4.42
N GLY A 508 -3.81 25.00 -3.37
CA GLY A 508 -4.73 26.14 -3.45
C GLY A 508 -6.20 25.69 -3.55
N LEU A 509 -7.12 26.57 -3.16
CA LEU A 509 -8.54 26.24 -2.96
C LEU A 509 -9.21 25.62 -4.19
N GLU A 510 -9.13 26.28 -5.34
CA GLU A 510 -9.91 25.86 -6.52
C GLU A 510 -9.35 24.58 -7.15
N ARG A 511 -8.03 24.44 -7.18
CA ARG A 511 -7.37 23.20 -7.64
C ARG A 511 -7.65 22.04 -6.67
N ALA A 512 -7.60 22.27 -5.35
CA ALA A 512 -7.97 21.26 -4.36
C ALA A 512 -9.41 20.77 -4.54
N LYS A 513 -10.37 21.67 -4.81
CA LYS A 513 -11.76 21.29 -5.13
C LYS A 513 -11.84 20.41 -6.38
N ALA A 514 -11.11 20.73 -7.45
CA ALA A 514 -11.06 19.89 -8.65
C ALA A 514 -10.47 18.51 -8.39
N LEU A 515 -9.42 18.42 -7.55
CA LEU A 515 -8.83 17.15 -7.14
C LEU A 515 -9.74 16.36 -6.19
N PHE A 516 -10.49 17.03 -5.29
CA PHE A 516 -11.56 16.37 -4.55
C PHE A 516 -12.64 15.85 -5.50
N ALA A 517 -13.06 16.62 -6.50
CA ALA A 517 -13.98 16.11 -7.51
C ALA A 517 -13.41 14.87 -8.25
N LEU A 518 -12.12 14.86 -8.55
CA LEU A 518 -11.45 13.70 -9.14
C LEU A 518 -11.61 12.46 -8.24
N ILE A 519 -11.19 12.52 -6.97
CA ILE A 519 -11.23 11.34 -6.08
C ILE A 519 -12.66 10.86 -5.77
N PHE A 520 -13.64 11.75 -5.84
CA PHE A 520 -15.06 11.40 -5.64
C PHE A 520 -15.73 10.85 -6.89
N LEU A 521 -15.24 11.17 -8.08
CA LEU A 521 -15.92 10.80 -9.34
C LEU A 521 -15.24 9.67 -10.09
N ILE A 522 -14.00 9.29 -9.75
CA ILE A 522 -13.38 8.04 -10.21
C ILE A 522 -13.83 6.84 -9.37
N ASP A 523 -13.37 5.64 -9.70
CA ASP A 523 -13.61 4.44 -8.91
C ASP A 523 -12.82 4.45 -7.58
N GLY A 524 -13.34 3.76 -6.59
CA GLY A 524 -12.74 3.64 -5.25
C GLY A 524 -13.61 4.20 -4.14
N LEU A 525 -13.08 4.17 -2.92
CA LEU A 525 -13.66 4.67 -1.68
C LEU A 525 -13.07 6.06 -1.38
N PRO A 526 -13.77 7.15 -1.69
CA PRO A 526 -13.27 8.48 -1.35
C PRO A 526 -13.30 8.70 0.15
N MET A 527 -12.26 9.35 0.67
CA MET A 527 -12.12 9.68 2.09
C MET A 527 -11.86 11.17 2.28
N LEU A 528 -12.51 11.72 3.30
CA LEU A 528 -12.21 13.02 3.88
C LEU A 528 -11.49 12.82 5.22
N TYR A 529 -10.51 13.66 5.49
CA TYR A 529 -9.90 13.74 6.81
C TYR A 529 -10.47 14.95 7.56
N MET A 530 -10.87 14.74 8.81
CA MET A 530 -11.43 15.77 9.70
C MET A 530 -10.66 17.08 9.56
N GLY A 531 -11.40 18.17 9.26
CA GLY A 531 -10.85 19.49 8.98
C GLY A 531 -10.75 19.86 7.49
N ASP A 532 -10.95 18.90 6.56
CA ASP A 532 -11.06 19.22 5.13
C ASP A 532 -12.37 19.98 4.84
N GLU A 533 -13.44 19.63 5.54
CA GLU A 533 -14.76 20.25 5.41
C GLU A 533 -14.89 21.55 6.22
N ASP A 534 -14.16 21.65 7.33
CA ASP A 534 -14.17 22.83 8.21
C ASP A 534 -12.79 22.98 8.88
N PRO A 535 -11.99 23.96 8.46
CA PRO A 535 -10.63 24.14 8.96
C PRO A 535 -10.56 24.43 10.47
N VAL A 536 -11.65 24.85 11.10
CA VAL A 536 -11.74 25.06 12.56
C VAL A 536 -11.50 23.75 13.31
N LEU A 537 -11.90 22.60 12.75
CA LEU A 537 -11.66 21.28 13.34
C LEU A 537 -10.18 20.88 13.33
N ALA A 538 -9.39 21.52 12.49
CA ALA A 538 -7.92 21.41 12.44
C ALA A 538 -7.22 22.60 13.09
N CYS A 539 -7.91 23.39 13.92
CA CYS A 539 -7.39 24.60 14.54
C CYS A 539 -6.84 25.64 13.54
N LYS A 540 -7.33 25.61 12.32
CA LYS A 540 -6.92 26.50 11.22
C LYS A 540 -8.00 27.48 10.84
N LYS A 541 -7.60 28.49 10.06
CA LYS A 541 -8.52 29.43 9.42
C LYS A 541 -8.59 29.12 7.94
N GLY A 542 -9.79 29.25 7.36
CA GLY A 542 -9.99 29.01 5.93
C GLY A 542 -11.45 28.95 5.56
N PRO A 543 -11.77 28.68 4.30
CA PRO A 543 -13.15 28.53 3.85
C PRO A 543 -13.76 27.23 4.41
N VAL A 544 -15.00 27.30 4.85
CA VAL A 544 -15.80 26.13 5.20
C VAL A 544 -16.31 25.48 3.92
N LEU A 545 -16.03 24.17 3.74
CA LEU A 545 -16.33 23.42 2.53
C LEU A 545 -17.44 22.36 2.72
N ARG A 546 -18.21 22.41 3.82
CA ARG A 546 -19.28 21.44 4.11
C ARG A 546 -20.32 21.35 2.99
N ASP A 547 -20.78 22.51 2.49
CA ASP A 547 -21.76 22.54 1.40
C ASP A 547 -21.17 21.99 0.10
N PHE A 548 -19.92 22.33 -0.22
CA PHE A 548 -19.20 21.78 -1.35
C PHE A 548 -19.12 20.24 -1.29
N PHE A 549 -18.74 19.66 -0.16
CA PHE A 549 -18.67 18.21 -0.01
C PHE A 549 -20.06 17.56 -0.03
N ARG A 550 -21.06 18.18 0.59
CA ARG A 550 -22.46 17.70 0.51
C ARG A 550 -22.92 17.58 -0.95
N GLU A 551 -22.71 18.63 -1.75
CA GLU A 551 -23.09 18.65 -3.16
C GLU A 551 -22.28 17.61 -3.97
N LEU A 552 -20.98 17.51 -3.74
CA LEU A 552 -20.10 16.56 -4.44
C LEU A 552 -20.46 15.11 -4.12
N ILE A 553 -20.71 14.79 -2.85
CA ILE A 553 -21.14 13.45 -2.42
C ILE A 553 -22.52 13.12 -2.98
N ALA A 554 -23.45 14.06 -2.96
CA ALA A 554 -24.77 13.89 -3.57
C ALA A 554 -24.67 13.66 -5.09
N LEU A 555 -23.80 14.39 -5.77
CA LEU A 555 -23.51 14.18 -7.20
C LEU A 555 -22.98 12.78 -7.45
N ARG A 556 -21.97 12.31 -6.68
CA ARG A 556 -21.44 10.94 -6.76
C ARG A 556 -22.56 9.91 -6.61
N LYS A 557 -23.33 9.99 -5.51
CA LYS A 557 -24.39 9.02 -5.18
C LYS A 557 -25.53 8.98 -6.21
N SER A 558 -25.88 10.13 -6.80
CA SER A 558 -26.95 10.23 -7.80
C SER A 558 -26.50 9.88 -9.23
N THR A 559 -25.20 9.79 -9.49
CA THR A 559 -24.65 9.54 -10.83
C THR A 559 -23.75 8.32 -10.85
N VAL A 560 -22.45 8.49 -10.69
CA VAL A 560 -21.44 7.43 -10.85
C VAL A 560 -21.52 6.35 -9.78
N GLY A 561 -22.06 6.66 -8.61
CA GLY A 561 -22.22 5.71 -7.49
C GLY A 561 -20.89 5.06 -7.09
N ASP A 562 -20.99 3.83 -6.61
CA ASP A 562 -19.86 3.01 -6.20
C ASP A 562 -19.41 2.00 -7.26
N SER A 563 -19.91 2.17 -8.48
CA SER A 563 -19.53 1.34 -9.62
C SER A 563 -18.01 1.39 -9.86
N ARG A 564 -17.46 0.25 -10.27
CA ARG A 564 -16.05 0.13 -10.69
C ARG A 564 -15.89 0.12 -12.20
N ASP A 565 -16.99 0.18 -12.94
CA ASP A 565 -16.99 0.21 -14.39
C ASP A 565 -16.57 1.61 -14.85
N ILE A 566 -15.30 1.74 -15.21
CA ILE A 566 -14.66 2.99 -15.64
C ILE A 566 -13.87 2.78 -16.92
N VAL A 567 -14.01 3.71 -17.86
CA VAL A 567 -13.20 3.79 -19.07
C VAL A 567 -12.59 5.19 -19.15
N HIS A 568 -11.29 5.27 -19.01
CA HIS A 568 -10.56 6.53 -19.13
C HIS A 568 -10.48 6.98 -20.60
N LEU A 569 -10.57 8.29 -20.82
CA LEU A 569 -10.57 8.89 -22.16
C LEU A 569 -9.32 9.77 -22.32
N ASP A 570 -8.65 9.65 -23.46
CA ASP A 570 -7.58 10.58 -23.83
C ASP A 570 -8.21 11.86 -24.38
N THR A 571 -7.88 12.99 -23.75
CA THR A 571 -8.41 14.31 -24.13
C THR A 571 -7.40 15.16 -24.89
N GLY A 572 -6.12 14.83 -24.80
CA GLY A 572 -5.03 15.60 -25.39
C GLY A 572 -4.84 17.01 -24.81
N CYS A 573 -5.49 17.34 -23.70
CA CYS A 573 -5.46 18.67 -23.07
C CYS A 573 -5.46 18.58 -21.51
N GLY A 574 -5.66 19.69 -20.80
CA GLY A 574 -5.69 19.76 -19.36
C GLY A 574 -6.98 19.23 -18.69
N VAL A 575 -7.84 18.56 -19.42
CA VAL A 575 -9.09 17.97 -18.92
C VAL A 575 -8.93 16.47 -18.71
N PHE A 576 -9.05 16.02 -17.46
CA PHE A 576 -9.23 14.60 -17.17
C PHE A 576 -10.65 14.16 -17.54
N ALA A 577 -10.80 13.04 -18.23
CA ALA A 577 -12.13 12.51 -18.56
C ALA A 577 -12.21 11.00 -18.47
N CYS A 578 -13.40 10.52 -18.06
CA CYS A 578 -13.72 9.09 -18.07
C CYS A 578 -15.22 8.86 -18.28
N LYS A 579 -15.56 7.66 -18.74
CA LYS A 579 -16.93 7.13 -18.69
C LYS A 579 -17.07 6.27 -17.44
N ARG A 580 -18.17 6.46 -16.72
CA ARG A 580 -18.55 5.68 -15.56
C ARG A 580 -19.92 5.06 -15.79
N ARG A 581 -20.03 3.74 -15.71
CA ARG A 581 -21.31 3.05 -15.81
C ARG A 581 -21.82 2.68 -14.42
N ASN A 582 -23.06 3.08 -14.13
CA ASN A 582 -23.76 2.76 -12.90
C ASN A 582 -25.14 2.15 -13.24
N GLY A 583 -25.26 0.83 -13.11
CA GLY A 583 -26.40 0.08 -13.62
C GLY A 583 -26.51 0.18 -15.14
N GLU A 584 -27.68 0.61 -15.61
CA GLU A 584 -27.94 0.81 -17.05
C GLU A 584 -27.49 2.17 -17.59
N LYS A 585 -27.10 3.10 -16.70
CA LYS A 585 -26.72 4.46 -17.08
C LYS A 585 -25.21 4.59 -17.22
N THR A 586 -24.78 5.29 -18.23
CA THR A 586 -23.39 5.70 -18.43
C THR A 586 -23.28 7.21 -18.29
N TYR A 587 -22.26 7.65 -17.59
CA TYR A 587 -21.98 9.06 -17.35
C TYR A 587 -20.61 9.42 -17.90
N LEU A 588 -20.53 10.56 -18.57
CA LEU A 588 -19.28 11.23 -18.89
C LEU A 588 -18.89 12.10 -17.69
N VAL A 589 -17.74 11.85 -17.13
CA VAL A 589 -17.08 12.70 -16.13
C VAL A 589 -15.98 13.47 -16.83
N ALA A 590 -15.96 14.80 -16.71
CA ALA A 590 -14.90 15.65 -17.24
C ALA A 590 -14.49 16.66 -16.17
N ILE A 591 -13.18 16.80 -15.92
CA ILE A 591 -12.61 17.66 -14.87
C ILE A 591 -11.46 18.45 -15.46
N ASN A 592 -11.59 19.77 -15.50
CA ASN A 592 -10.52 20.65 -15.92
C ASN A 592 -9.48 20.80 -14.79
N LEU A 593 -8.29 20.27 -15.02
CA LEU A 593 -7.13 20.37 -14.10
C LEU A 593 -6.13 21.45 -14.53
N SER A 594 -6.59 22.41 -15.36
CA SER A 594 -5.81 23.55 -15.82
C SER A 594 -6.33 24.89 -15.26
N SER A 595 -5.47 25.90 -15.29
CA SER A 595 -5.84 27.28 -14.95
C SER A 595 -6.49 28.06 -16.09
N LEU A 596 -6.75 27.38 -17.22
CA LEU A 596 -7.38 27.97 -18.42
C LEU A 596 -8.74 27.33 -18.66
N GLU A 597 -9.59 28.03 -19.42
CA GLU A 597 -10.81 27.42 -19.97
C GLU A 597 -10.42 26.39 -21.04
N GLU A 598 -11.00 25.21 -20.98
CA GLU A 598 -10.73 24.10 -21.87
C GLU A 598 -12.03 23.65 -22.56
N THR A 599 -11.93 23.30 -23.84
CA THR A 599 -13.02 22.69 -24.60
C THR A 599 -12.59 21.34 -25.16
N VAL A 600 -13.36 20.31 -24.86
CA VAL A 600 -13.10 18.93 -25.32
C VAL A 600 -14.28 18.37 -26.10
N HIS A 601 -13.98 17.52 -27.08
CA HIS A 601 -15.00 16.80 -27.85
C HIS A 601 -14.93 15.32 -27.51
N LEU A 602 -15.88 14.85 -26.70
CA LEU A 602 -15.90 13.50 -26.17
C LEU A 602 -17.26 12.84 -26.38
N GLU A 603 -17.29 11.61 -26.88
CA GLU A 603 -18.53 10.83 -27.06
C GLU A 603 -19.63 11.59 -27.83
N GLY A 604 -19.25 12.36 -28.85
CA GLY A 604 -20.17 13.18 -29.65
C GLY A 604 -20.68 14.46 -28.99
N LYS A 605 -20.17 14.79 -27.79
CA LYS A 605 -20.52 16.01 -27.05
C LYS A 605 -19.36 17.00 -27.05
N THR A 606 -19.67 18.27 -27.03
CA THR A 606 -18.72 19.35 -26.80
C THR A 606 -18.89 19.85 -25.38
N VAL A 607 -17.84 19.73 -24.58
CA VAL A 607 -17.83 20.14 -23.16
C VAL A 607 -16.82 21.26 -22.98
N THR A 608 -17.29 22.45 -22.57
CA THR A 608 -16.44 23.58 -22.20
C THR A 608 -16.46 23.72 -20.69
N LEU A 609 -15.28 23.79 -20.07
CA LEU A 609 -15.07 23.88 -18.64
C LEU A 609 -14.19 25.08 -18.31
N ALA A 610 -14.67 25.93 -17.43
CA ALA A 610 -13.84 26.97 -16.83
C ALA A 610 -12.67 26.36 -16.02
N PRO A 611 -11.64 27.14 -15.65
CA PRO A 611 -10.55 26.65 -14.80
C PRO A 611 -11.05 25.90 -13.57
N TRP A 612 -10.51 24.70 -13.32
CA TRP A 612 -10.81 23.86 -12.16
C TRP A 612 -12.28 23.42 -12.03
N GLN A 613 -13.09 23.57 -13.10
CA GLN A 613 -14.47 23.13 -13.15
C GLN A 613 -14.58 21.65 -13.52
N TRP A 614 -15.63 21.00 -13.05
CA TRP A 614 -15.99 19.63 -13.45
C TRP A 614 -17.44 19.55 -13.88
N ARG A 615 -17.73 18.49 -14.62
CA ARG A 615 -19.09 18.18 -15.08
C ARG A 615 -19.30 16.68 -15.13
N VAL A 616 -20.54 16.25 -14.78
CA VAL A 616 -21.01 14.88 -14.94
C VAL A 616 -22.27 14.92 -15.78
N GLU A 617 -22.27 14.23 -16.91
CA GLU A 617 -23.40 14.21 -17.87
C GLU A 617 -23.77 12.78 -18.22
N ALA A 618 -25.09 12.48 -18.26
CA ALA A 618 -25.55 11.20 -18.81
C ALA A 618 -25.28 11.12 -20.32
N LEU A 619 -24.79 9.94 -20.77
CA LEU A 619 -24.54 9.63 -22.18
C LEU A 619 -25.76 8.99 -22.85
#